data_28addf510afbf0a297254abcbe523a48
#
_entry.id   28addf510afbf0a297254abcbe523a48
#
_cell.length_a   1.000
_cell.length_b   1.000
_cell.length_c   1.000
_cell.angle_alpha   90.00
_cell.angle_beta   90.00
_cell.angle_gamma   90.00
#
_symmetry.space_group_name_H-M   'P 1'
#
loop_
_entity.id
_entity.type
_entity.pdbx_description
1 polymer ?
#
loop_
_entity_poly.entity_id
_entity_poly.type
_entity_poly.pdbx_seq_one_letter_code
_entity_poly.pdbx_strand_id
1 'polypeptide(L)'
;HTYNRHDSSQDNLLFGGAAQITVGSCSHRATSSGADASGMGRWVWTLFAGKNNTKLRVISGYRPNPDSMDRPGSVYSQQERRLSTLKDDRNPRRAFIQDLKTQIDLWIIEGNLLIRGLDANDNVRTGDVNAMIRSRGLLDVHAARHPHLPTEATCNKNTRRIPVDGIWASPSLECTAAGYHAFGEVVIGKTDHRMIWADFSSESALGLEPPKPS
;
A
#
# COMPACT_ATOMS: atom_id res chain seq x y z
N HIS A 1 12.98 3.42 7.65
CA HIS A 1 13.25 2.66 6.41
C HIS A 1 12.98 1.19 6.66
N THR A 2 12.02 0.63 5.95
CA THR A 2 11.81 -0.81 5.91
C THR A 2 11.95 -1.26 4.46
N TYR A 3 12.80 -2.22 4.23
CA TYR A 3 13.08 -2.79 2.91
C TYR A 3 12.97 -4.32 3.00
N ASN A 4 12.99 -4.96 1.87
CA ASN A 4 13.02 -6.41 1.81
C ASN A 4 14.27 -6.92 2.58
N ARG A 5 14.05 -7.69 3.65
CA ARG A 5 15.11 -8.29 4.48
C ARG A 5 15.42 -9.74 4.10
N HIS A 6 14.89 -10.18 2.99
CA HIS A 6 15.20 -11.51 2.50
C HIS A 6 16.66 -11.53 2.07
N ASP A 7 17.51 -12.10 2.92
CA ASP A 7 18.89 -12.42 2.60
C ASP A 7 18.91 -13.68 1.73
N SER A 8 18.95 -13.49 0.41
CA SER A 8 19.39 -14.55 -0.47
C SER A 8 20.88 -14.32 -0.73
N SER A 9 21.72 -15.04 -0.04
CA SER A 9 23.17 -15.03 -0.22
C SER A 9 23.62 -15.36 -1.66
N GLN A 10 22.69 -15.60 -2.58
CA GLN A 10 22.92 -15.96 -3.96
C GLN A 10 22.47 -14.90 -4.98
N ASP A 11 21.64 -13.94 -4.61
CA ASP A 11 21.17 -12.89 -5.51
C ASP A 11 21.76 -11.54 -5.08
N ASN A 12 22.76 -11.06 -5.79
CA ASN A 12 23.38 -9.75 -5.57
C ASN A 12 22.42 -8.56 -5.79
N LEU A 13 21.17 -8.81 -6.19
CA LEU A 13 20.15 -7.81 -6.45
C LEU A 13 18.78 -8.29 -5.95
N LEU A 14 18.28 -7.65 -4.90
CA LEU A 14 16.92 -7.86 -4.41
C LEU A 14 15.99 -6.88 -5.12
N PHE A 15 15.12 -7.41 -5.98
CA PHE A 15 14.10 -6.62 -6.65
C PHE A 15 12.84 -6.50 -5.79
N GLY A 16 12.21 -5.34 -5.85
CA GLY A 16 10.96 -5.05 -5.16
C GLY A 16 11.15 -4.62 -3.71
N GLY A 17 10.02 -4.39 -3.07
CA GLY A 17 9.94 -3.91 -1.71
C GLY A 17 9.03 -2.71 -1.60
N ALA A 18 8.65 -2.37 -0.37
CA ALA A 18 7.87 -1.20 -0.02
C ALA A 18 8.66 -0.34 0.98
N ALA A 19 8.52 0.98 0.86
CA ALA A 19 9.13 1.93 1.77
C ALA A 19 8.15 3.02 2.17
N GLN A 20 8.38 3.63 3.32
CA GLN A 20 7.66 4.81 3.78
C GLN A 20 8.66 5.87 4.23
N ILE A 21 8.37 7.12 3.89
CA ILE A 21 9.09 8.29 4.36
C ILE A 21 8.06 9.20 5.02
N THR A 22 8.29 9.56 6.27
CA THR A 22 7.45 10.51 7.00
C THR A 22 8.23 11.80 7.20
N VAL A 23 7.61 12.92 6.85
CA VAL A 23 8.23 14.25 6.92
C VAL A 23 7.35 15.22 7.72
N GLY A 24 7.95 16.32 8.14
CA GLY A 24 7.24 17.39 8.84
C GLY A 24 6.77 16.98 10.25
N SER A 25 5.77 17.69 10.76
CA SER A 25 5.26 17.51 12.13
C SER A 25 4.64 16.12 12.38
N CYS A 26 4.19 15.43 11.33
CA CYS A 26 3.68 14.07 11.46
C CYS A 26 4.76 13.07 11.90
N SER A 27 6.04 13.32 11.59
CA SER A 27 7.12 12.40 11.95
C SER A 27 7.26 12.20 13.46
N HIS A 28 6.97 13.23 14.25
CA HIS A 28 7.00 13.17 15.72
C HIS A 28 5.87 12.35 16.34
N ARG A 29 4.88 11.98 15.55
CA ARG A 29 3.75 11.14 16.01
C ARG A 29 3.92 9.67 15.71
N ALA A 30 4.94 9.31 14.96
CA ALA A 30 5.26 7.92 14.66
C ALA A 30 5.75 7.22 15.94
N THR A 31 4.99 6.23 16.41
CA THR A 31 5.28 5.50 17.66
C THR A 31 5.90 4.13 17.39
N SER A 32 5.56 3.52 16.27
CA SER A 32 6.15 2.25 15.85
C SER A 32 6.04 2.08 14.34
N SER A 33 6.86 1.21 13.81
CA SER A 33 6.85 0.82 12.40
C SER A 33 7.23 -0.65 12.26
N GLY A 34 6.87 -1.25 11.15
CA GLY A 34 7.22 -2.62 10.87
C GLY A 34 7.03 -2.99 9.41
N ALA A 35 7.30 -4.24 9.12
CA ALA A 35 7.20 -4.80 7.79
C ALA A 35 6.48 -6.15 7.82
N ASP A 36 6.22 -6.69 6.64
CA ASP A 36 5.79 -8.06 6.44
C ASP A 36 6.68 -9.04 7.20
N ALA A 37 6.07 -9.78 8.14
CA ALA A 37 6.78 -10.71 9.03
C ALA A 37 7.45 -11.89 8.28
N SER A 38 7.00 -12.19 7.05
CA SER A 38 7.60 -13.24 6.23
C SER A 38 9.01 -12.90 5.72
N GLY A 39 9.40 -11.61 5.79
CA GLY A 39 10.65 -11.08 5.25
C GLY A 39 10.63 -10.86 3.74
N MET A 40 9.48 -11.06 3.06
CA MET A 40 9.36 -10.90 1.61
C MET A 40 9.22 -9.43 1.15
N GLY A 41 9.19 -8.47 2.11
CA GLY A 41 9.13 -7.03 1.78
C GLY A 41 7.84 -6.58 1.09
N ARG A 42 6.75 -7.34 1.24
CA ARG A 42 5.48 -7.12 0.54
C ARG A 42 4.74 -5.87 1.01
N TRP A 43 4.90 -5.48 2.27
CA TRP A 43 4.38 -4.24 2.84
C TRP A 43 5.21 -3.75 4.01
N VAL A 44 5.08 -2.47 4.26
CA VAL A 44 5.60 -1.78 5.45
C VAL A 44 4.49 -0.93 6.04
N TRP A 45 4.58 -0.63 7.31
CA TRP A 45 3.61 0.19 8.00
C TRP A 45 4.25 1.09 9.06
N THR A 46 3.60 2.21 9.34
CA THR A 46 3.92 3.12 10.44
C THR A 46 2.66 3.41 11.24
N LEU A 47 2.74 3.34 12.55
CA LEU A 47 1.69 3.70 13.48
C LEU A 47 1.93 5.10 14.02
N PHE A 48 0.92 5.95 13.90
CA PHE A 48 0.92 7.31 14.40
C PHE A 48 -0.06 7.44 15.57
N ALA A 49 0.39 8.10 16.66
CA ALA A 49 -0.48 8.44 17.79
C ALA A 49 -1.15 9.79 17.55
N GLY A 50 -2.48 9.81 17.64
CA GLY A 50 -3.31 11.00 17.66
C GLY A 50 -3.69 11.42 19.08
N LYS A 51 -4.57 12.43 19.19
CA LYS A 51 -5.27 12.78 20.45
C LYS A 51 -6.34 11.73 20.76
N ASN A 52 -6.80 11.72 22.02
CA ASN A 52 -7.89 10.86 22.48
C ASN A 52 -7.68 9.37 22.16
N ASN A 53 -6.45 8.90 22.28
CA ASN A 53 -6.05 7.52 21.99
C ASN A 53 -6.29 7.09 20.52
N THR A 54 -6.44 8.04 19.61
CA THR A 54 -6.55 7.74 18.17
C THR A 54 -5.25 7.09 17.67
N LYS A 55 -5.38 6.03 16.92
CA LYS A 55 -4.28 5.28 16.34
C LYS A 55 -4.48 5.24 14.82
N LEU A 56 -3.59 5.89 14.09
CA LEU A 56 -3.57 5.84 12.63
C LEU A 56 -2.43 4.96 12.14
N ARG A 57 -2.76 3.94 11.37
CA ARG A 57 -1.74 3.10 10.71
C ARG A 57 -1.73 3.38 9.22
N VAL A 58 -0.59 3.79 8.73
CA VAL A 58 -0.34 3.98 7.29
C VAL A 58 0.44 2.78 6.78
N ILE A 59 0.00 2.21 5.67
CA ILE A 59 0.56 1.01 5.07
C ILE A 59 0.93 1.29 3.62
N SER A 60 2.12 0.89 3.20
CA SER A 60 2.54 0.87 1.81
C SER A 60 2.85 -0.56 1.41
N GLY A 61 2.38 -0.98 0.25
CA GLY A 61 2.55 -2.37 -0.18
C GLY A 61 2.74 -2.54 -1.68
N TYR A 62 3.33 -3.68 -2.02
CA TYR A 62 3.57 -4.10 -3.39
C TYR A 62 3.20 -5.57 -3.55
N ARG A 63 2.29 -5.88 -4.45
CA ARG A 63 1.91 -7.24 -4.82
C ARG A 63 2.69 -7.66 -6.07
N PRO A 64 3.33 -8.84 -6.11
CA PRO A 64 4.14 -9.22 -7.26
C PRO A 64 3.33 -9.30 -8.55
N ASN A 65 3.96 -8.89 -9.65
CA ASN A 65 3.34 -8.89 -10.96
C ASN A 65 3.15 -10.33 -11.47
N PRO A 66 1.97 -10.73 -11.95
CA PRO A 66 1.74 -12.07 -12.50
C PRO A 66 2.59 -12.35 -13.75
N ASP A 67 2.87 -11.33 -14.56
CA ASP A 67 3.64 -11.48 -15.81
C ASP A 67 5.14 -11.74 -15.57
N SER A 68 5.57 -11.82 -14.32
CA SER A 68 6.97 -12.08 -13.93
C SER A 68 7.21 -13.49 -13.42
N MET A 69 6.20 -14.39 -13.49
CA MET A 69 6.30 -15.77 -12.98
C MET A 69 7.49 -16.53 -13.56
N ASP A 70 7.68 -16.45 -14.87
CA ASP A 70 8.72 -17.22 -15.58
C ASP A 70 10.06 -16.48 -15.68
N ARG A 71 10.25 -15.39 -14.94
CA ARG A 71 11.49 -14.62 -14.96
C ARG A 71 12.33 -14.90 -13.72
N PRO A 72 13.45 -15.64 -13.84
CA PRO A 72 14.39 -15.81 -12.74
C PRO A 72 14.81 -14.45 -12.16
N GLY A 73 14.86 -14.32 -10.84
CA GLY A 73 15.22 -13.06 -10.19
C GLY A 73 14.10 -12.03 -10.07
N SER A 74 12.92 -12.24 -10.67
CA SER A 74 11.76 -11.37 -10.46
C SER A 74 11.28 -11.42 -8.99
N VAL A 75 10.54 -10.38 -8.57
CA VAL A 75 9.90 -10.36 -7.23
C VAL A 75 8.99 -11.56 -7.03
N TYR A 76 8.24 -11.97 -8.06
CA TYR A 76 7.40 -13.16 -8.00
C TYR A 76 8.23 -14.42 -7.69
N SER A 77 9.26 -14.69 -8.50
CA SER A 77 10.11 -15.88 -8.32
C SER A 77 10.89 -15.87 -7.00
N GLN A 78 11.30 -14.71 -6.51
CA GLN A 78 11.93 -14.57 -5.19
C GLN A 78 10.95 -14.95 -4.07
N GLN A 79 9.72 -14.43 -4.12
CA GLN A 79 8.70 -14.75 -3.12
C GLN A 79 8.26 -16.21 -3.20
N GLU A 80 8.17 -16.80 -4.39
CA GLU A 80 7.86 -18.20 -4.58
C GLU A 80 8.92 -19.12 -3.94
N ARG A 81 10.21 -18.85 -4.18
CA ARG A 81 11.31 -19.57 -3.51
C ARG A 81 11.24 -19.43 -1.99
N ARG A 82 10.92 -18.23 -1.51
CA ARG A 82 10.79 -18.01 -0.06
C ARG A 82 9.62 -18.80 0.53
N LEU A 83 8.46 -18.80 -0.12
CA LEU A 83 7.31 -19.59 0.30
C LEU A 83 7.65 -21.08 0.33
N SER A 84 8.31 -21.60 -0.71
CA SER A 84 8.80 -22.99 -0.74
C SER A 84 9.72 -23.31 0.42
N THR A 85 10.64 -22.40 0.78
CA THR A 85 11.51 -22.57 1.96
C THR A 85 10.71 -22.65 3.27
N LEU A 86 9.61 -21.90 3.35
CA LEU A 86 8.69 -21.91 4.48
C LEU A 86 7.69 -23.08 4.45
N LYS A 87 7.79 -23.97 3.46
CA LYS A 87 6.86 -25.08 3.20
C LYS A 87 5.42 -24.59 2.99
N ASP A 88 5.26 -23.42 2.38
CA ASP A 88 4.00 -22.81 2.00
C ASP A 88 3.78 -23.04 0.51
N ASP A 89 2.74 -23.77 0.14
CA ASP A 89 2.41 -24.15 -1.24
C ASP A 89 1.59 -23.09 -2.00
N ARG A 90 1.25 -22.00 -1.34
CA ARG A 90 0.51 -20.92 -1.97
C ARG A 90 1.39 -20.19 -3.01
N ASN A 91 0.79 -19.77 -4.11
CA ASN A 91 1.50 -18.84 -4.98
C ASN A 91 1.64 -17.45 -4.33
N PRO A 92 2.68 -16.66 -4.70
CA PRO A 92 2.98 -15.37 -4.09
C PRO A 92 1.82 -14.39 -4.04
N ARG A 93 0.99 -14.35 -5.08
CA ARG A 93 -0.15 -13.43 -5.18
C ARG A 93 -1.29 -13.81 -4.25
N ARG A 94 -1.54 -15.11 -4.08
CA ARG A 94 -2.53 -15.64 -3.14
C ARG A 94 -2.05 -15.46 -1.70
N ALA A 95 -0.80 -15.80 -1.43
CA ALA A 95 -0.16 -15.60 -0.13
C ALA A 95 -0.23 -14.13 0.30
N PHE A 96 0.08 -13.18 -0.61
CA PHE A 96 -0.05 -11.75 -0.37
C PHE A 96 -1.45 -11.36 0.14
N ILE A 97 -2.51 -11.78 -0.57
CA ILE A 97 -3.89 -11.43 -0.20
C ILE A 97 -4.26 -12.00 1.16
N GLN A 98 -3.97 -13.28 1.40
CA GLN A 98 -4.38 -13.97 2.62
C GLN A 98 -3.65 -13.43 3.85
N ASP A 99 -2.33 -13.23 3.74
CA ASP A 99 -1.52 -12.75 4.86
C ASP A 99 -1.84 -11.29 5.20
N LEU A 100 -1.99 -10.44 4.16
CA LEU A 100 -2.35 -9.05 4.36
C LEU A 100 -3.77 -8.89 4.91
N LYS A 101 -4.71 -9.74 4.47
CA LYS A 101 -6.05 -9.84 5.05
C LYS A 101 -5.98 -10.08 6.55
N THR A 102 -5.24 -11.11 6.97
CA THR A 102 -5.06 -11.45 8.40
C THR A 102 -4.47 -10.27 9.16
N GLN A 103 -3.48 -9.60 8.59
CA GLN A 103 -2.85 -8.46 9.22
C GLN A 103 -3.78 -7.25 9.35
N ILE A 104 -4.59 -6.97 8.34
CA ILE A 104 -5.62 -5.91 8.39
C ILE A 104 -6.66 -6.22 9.47
N ASP A 105 -7.15 -7.46 9.54
CA ASP A 105 -8.13 -7.89 10.52
C ASP A 105 -7.61 -7.66 11.96
N LEU A 106 -6.34 -7.97 12.22
CA LEU A 106 -5.69 -7.69 13.52
C LEU A 106 -5.64 -6.19 13.81
N TRP A 107 -5.24 -5.35 12.87
CA TRP A 107 -5.14 -3.91 13.09
C TRP A 107 -6.50 -3.25 13.32
N ILE A 108 -7.56 -3.75 12.66
CA ILE A 108 -8.94 -3.30 12.91
C ILE A 108 -9.38 -3.68 14.33
N ILE A 109 -9.09 -4.91 14.78
CA ILE A 109 -9.38 -5.36 16.15
C ILE A 109 -8.64 -4.52 17.19
N GLU A 110 -7.40 -4.11 16.91
CA GLU A 110 -6.61 -3.18 17.74
C GLU A 110 -7.16 -1.75 17.78
N GLY A 111 -8.22 -1.46 17.03
CA GLY A 111 -8.85 -0.14 16.94
C GLY A 111 -8.07 0.87 16.10
N ASN A 112 -7.22 0.42 15.18
CA ASN A 112 -6.49 1.34 14.32
C ASN A 112 -7.38 1.85 13.19
N LEU A 113 -7.27 3.15 12.89
CA LEU A 113 -7.65 3.73 11.61
C LEU A 113 -6.56 3.37 10.58
N LEU A 114 -6.98 3.05 9.37
CA LEU A 114 -6.07 2.57 8.33
C LEU A 114 -6.08 3.50 7.11
N ILE A 115 -4.89 3.86 6.64
CA ILE A 115 -4.66 4.38 5.28
C ILE A 115 -3.69 3.42 4.59
N ARG A 116 -4.01 3.01 3.38
CA ARG A 116 -3.22 2.04 2.66
C ARG A 116 -3.01 2.44 1.22
N GLY A 117 -1.74 2.63 0.83
CA GLY A 117 -1.29 2.77 -0.55
C GLY A 117 -0.73 1.43 -1.07
N LEU A 118 -1.10 1.03 -2.27
CA LEU A 118 -0.68 -0.26 -2.82
C LEU A 118 -0.56 -0.21 -4.34
N ASP A 119 0.59 -0.71 -4.84
CA ASP A 119 0.65 -1.30 -6.18
C ASP A 119 0.12 -2.74 -6.10
N ALA A 120 -1.10 -2.93 -6.57
CA ALA A 120 -1.78 -4.22 -6.52
C ALA A 120 -1.36 -5.15 -7.67
N ASN A 121 -0.72 -4.62 -8.73
CA ASN A 121 -0.51 -5.33 -9.98
C ASN A 121 -1.79 -6.09 -10.44
N ASP A 122 -2.94 -5.42 -10.25
CA ASP A 122 -4.28 -5.92 -10.49
C ASP A 122 -5.21 -4.71 -10.62
N ASN A 123 -6.37 -4.87 -11.25
CA ASN A 123 -7.32 -3.77 -11.33
C ASN A 123 -7.84 -3.40 -9.93
N VAL A 124 -7.50 -2.20 -9.46
CA VAL A 124 -7.88 -1.73 -8.12
C VAL A 124 -9.38 -1.46 -7.95
N ARG A 125 -10.18 -1.58 -9.01
CA ARG A 125 -11.65 -1.43 -8.95
C ARG A 125 -12.38 -2.76 -8.95
N THR A 126 -11.85 -3.77 -9.64
CA THR A 126 -12.55 -5.04 -9.90
C THR A 126 -11.76 -6.27 -9.48
N GLY A 127 -10.46 -6.11 -9.15
CA GLY A 127 -9.58 -7.23 -8.82
C GLY A 127 -9.75 -7.78 -7.41
N ASP A 128 -9.10 -8.90 -7.15
CA ASP A 128 -9.16 -9.63 -5.87
C ASP A 128 -8.72 -8.81 -4.67
N VAL A 129 -7.71 -7.94 -4.87
CA VAL A 129 -7.21 -7.05 -3.81
C VAL A 129 -8.30 -6.08 -3.39
N ASN A 130 -9.01 -5.47 -4.34
CA ASN A 130 -10.12 -4.57 -4.03
C ASN A 130 -11.25 -5.31 -3.31
N ALA A 131 -11.62 -6.49 -3.78
CA ALA A 131 -12.64 -7.31 -3.14
C ALA A 131 -12.27 -7.63 -1.68
N MET A 132 -11.03 -8.03 -1.43
CA MET A 132 -10.51 -8.30 -0.09
C MET A 132 -10.57 -7.07 0.81
N ILE A 133 -10.12 -5.90 0.32
CA ILE A 133 -10.06 -4.67 1.11
C ILE A 133 -11.46 -4.14 1.43
N ARG A 134 -12.35 -4.12 0.43
CA ARG A 134 -13.75 -3.67 0.62
C ARG A 134 -14.51 -4.55 1.60
N SER A 135 -14.26 -5.85 1.61
CA SER A 135 -14.89 -6.76 2.59
C SER A 135 -14.46 -6.48 4.05
N ARG A 136 -13.48 -5.61 4.29
CA ARG A 136 -13.08 -5.07 5.61
C ARG A 136 -13.59 -3.68 5.86
N GLY A 137 -14.49 -3.19 5.02
CA GLY A 137 -15.10 -1.87 5.17
C GLY A 137 -14.21 -0.71 4.76
N LEU A 138 -13.01 -0.94 4.20
CA LEU A 138 -12.16 0.15 3.73
C LEU A 138 -12.70 0.69 2.40
N LEU A 139 -12.69 2.01 2.25
CA LEU A 139 -13.17 2.71 1.06
C LEU A 139 -12.01 3.02 0.11
N ASP A 140 -12.24 2.83 -1.17
CA ASP A 140 -11.35 3.36 -2.21
C ASP A 140 -11.48 4.89 -2.24
N VAL A 141 -10.39 5.56 -1.89
CA VAL A 141 -10.36 7.02 -1.69
C VAL A 141 -10.67 7.77 -2.97
N HIS A 142 -10.08 7.37 -4.10
CA HIS A 142 -10.30 8.03 -5.38
C HIS A 142 -11.73 7.81 -5.89
N ALA A 143 -12.27 6.58 -5.75
CA ALA A 143 -13.65 6.31 -6.13
C ALA A 143 -14.65 7.08 -5.27
N ALA A 144 -14.41 7.17 -3.98
CA ALA A 144 -15.26 7.91 -3.05
C ALA A 144 -15.23 9.42 -3.34
N ARG A 145 -14.05 9.96 -3.68
CA ARG A 145 -13.88 11.39 -3.94
C ARG A 145 -14.38 11.80 -5.32
N HIS A 146 -14.28 10.92 -6.31
CA HIS A 146 -14.63 11.17 -7.70
C HIS A 146 -15.61 10.12 -8.26
N PRO A 147 -16.83 10.00 -7.69
CA PRO A 147 -17.75 8.91 -8.01
C PRO A 147 -18.24 8.91 -9.46
N HIS A 148 -18.18 10.06 -10.12
CA HIS A 148 -18.66 10.22 -11.50
C HIS A 148 -17.54 10.21 -12.54
N LEU A 149 -16.29 10.17 -12.11
CA LEU A 149 -15.16 10.16 -13.04
C LEU A 149 -14.74 8.72 -13.37
N PRO A 150 -14.32 8.46 -14.61
CA PRO A 150 -13.74 7.18 -14.96
C PRO A 150 -12.46 6.97 -14.17
N THR A 151 -12.18 5.72 -13.82
CA THR A 151 -10.92 5.40 -13.17
C THR A 151 -9.78 5.51 -14.15
N GLU A 152 -8.82 6.36 -13.81
CA GLU A 152 -7.66 6.57 -14.64
C GLU A 152 -6.61 5.47 -14.47
N ALA A 153 -5.90 5.13 -15.56
CA ALA A 153 -4.78 4.23 -15.51
C ALA A 153 -3.64 4.83 -14.67
N THR A 154 -3.04 4.04 -13.82
CA THR A 154 -1.89 4.45 -13.00
C THR A 154 -0.56 3.92 -13.53
N CYS A 155 -0.60 2.97 -14.45
CA CYS A 155 0.57 2.43 -15.16
C CYS A 155 0.36 2.55 -16.67
N ASN A 156 1.38 2.97 -17.41
CA ASN A 156 1.34 3.10 -18.87
C ASN A 156 2.14 2.02 -19.61
N LYS A 157 2.55 0.97 -18.89
CA LYS A 157 3.29 -0.15 -19.48
C LYS A 157 2.36 -1.02 -20.33
N ASN A 158 2.76 -1.23 -21.57
CA ASN A 158 1.98 -1.96 -22.56
C ASN A 158 0.65 -1.27 -22.90
N THR A 159 -0.17 -1.91 -23.71
CA THR A 159 -1.50 -1.39 -24.11
C THR A 159 -2.58 -1.45 -23.03
N ARG A 160 -2.30 -2.09 -21.89
CA ARG A 160 -3.24 -2.21 -20.77
C ARG A 160 -3.22 -0.94 -19.92
N ARG A 161 -4.14 -0.05 -20.20
CA ARG A 161 -4.39 1.15 -19.37
C ARG A 161 -5.37 0.81 -18.25
N ILE A 162 -4.91 0.09 -17.21
CA ILE A 162 -5.71 -0.21 -16.03
C ILE A 162 -5.13 0.49 -14.78
N PRO A 163 -5.97 0.87 -13.82
CA PRO A 163 -5.48 1.34 -12.53
C PRO A 163 -4.95 0.16 -11.73
N VAL A 164 -3.65 0.12 -11.49
CA VAL A 164 -3.01 -0.92 -10.69
C VAL A 164 -2.58 -0.44 -9.31
N ASP A 165 -2.54 0.88 -9.12
CA ASP A 165 -2.24 1.55 -7.87
C ASP A 165 -3.51 2.14 -7.26
N GLY A 166 -3.65 2.05 -5.94
CA GLY A 166 -4.81 2.58 -5.23
C GLY A 166 -4.50 3.00 -3.79
N ILE A 167 -5.36 3.87 -3.26
CA ILE A 167 -5.38 4.26 -1.85
C ILE A 167 -6.73 3.88 -1.27
N TRP A 168 -6.72 3.17 -0.15
CA TRP A 168 -7.92 2.82 0.61
C TRP A 168 -7.79 3.32 2.05
N ALA A 169 -8.91 3.71 2.63
CA ALA A 169 -8.94 4.28 3.97
C ALA A 169 -10.13 3.79 4.79
N SER A 170 -10.01 3.83 6.11
CA SER A 170 -11.13 3.62 7.03
C SER A 170 -12.24 4.65 6.76
N PRO A 171 -13.53 4.26 6.82
CA PRO A 171 -14.65 5.14 6.45
C PRO A 171 -14.74 6.42 7.28
N SER A 172 -14.24 6.40 8.53
CA SER A 172 -14.23 7.56 9.42
C SER A 172 -13.15 8.59 9.11
N LEU A 173 -12.22 8.26 8.20
CA LEU A 173 -11.19 9.19 7.74
C LEU A 173 -11.76 10.09 6.66
N GLU A 174 -11.82 11.38 6.92
CA GLU A 174 -12.25 12.38 5.96
C GLU A 174 -11.13 12.65 4.95
N CYS A 175 -11.30 12.18 3.72
CA CYS A 175 -10.45 12.55 2.60
C CYS A 175 -10.89 13.91 2.05
N THR A 176 -10.04 14.92 2.18
CA THR A 176 -10.33 16.29 1.74
C THR A 176 -10.02 16.50 0.27
N ALA A 177 -8.99 15.82 -0.26
CA ALA A 177 -8.64 15.82 -1.67
C ALA A 177 -7.92 14.53 -2.06
N ALA A 178 -8.03 14.14 -3.34
CA ALA A 178 -7.31 13.01 -3.92
C ALA A 178 -7.12 13.22 -5.42
N GLY A 179 -6.07 12.67 -5.98
CA GLY A 179 -5.81 12.83 -7.40
C GLY A 179 -4.62 12.01 -7.91
N TYR A 180 -4.32 12.30 -9.17
CA TYR A 180 -3.26 11.67 -9.93
C TYR A 180 -2.38 12.76 -10.55
N HIS A 181 -1.06 12.62 -10.44
CA HIS A 181 -0.15 13.41 -11.26
C HIS A 181 -0.13 12.90 -12.70
N ALA A 182 0.25 13.74 -13.65
CA ALA A 182 0.46 13.28 -15.02
C ALA A 182 1.65 12.30 -15.08
N PHE A 183 1.63 11.41 -16.06
CA PHE A 183 2.78 10.53 -16.30
C PHE A 183 4.04 11.38 -16.60
N GLY A 184 5.13 11.10 -15.87
CA GLY A 184 6.39 11.83 -16.01
C GLY A 184 6.44 13.20 -15.31
N GLU A 185 5.37 13.66 -14.68
CA GLU A 185 5.35 14.92 -13.93
C GLU A 185 6.19 14.85 -12.66
N VAL A 186 6.09 13.73 -11.93
CA VAL A 186 6.91 13.48 -10.75
C VAL A 186 7.88 12.36 -11.08
N VAL A 187 9.13 12.74 -11.32
CA VAL A 187 10.17 11.79 -11.74
C VAL A 187 11.07 11.44 -10.56
N ILE A 188 10.83 10.26 -10.00
CA ILE A 188 11.77 9.59 -9.10
C ILE A 188 12.37 8.43 -9.88
N GLY A 189 13.32 8.73 -10.77
CA GLY A 189 13.91 7.73 -11.66
C GLY A 189 13.03 7.41 -12.89
N LYS A 190 13.36 6.33 -13.61
CA LYS A 190 12.53 5.83 -14.71
C LYS A 190 11.40 5.00 -14.14
N THR A 191 10.16 5.45 -14.31
CA THR A 191 8.96 4.72 -13.91
C THR A 191 7.92 4.76 -15.01
N ASP A 192 7.18 3.67 -15.15
CA ASP A 192 5.99 3.54 -15.98
C ASP A 192 4.69 3.79 -15.17
N HIS A 193 4.81 4.07 -13.88
CA HIS A 193 3.72 4.49 -13.00
C HIS A 193 3.67 6.00 -12.84
N ARG A 194 2.49 6.52 -12.50
CA ARG A 194 2.32 7.88 -12.04
C ARG A 194 2.06 7.92 -10.54
N MET A 195 2.41 9.04 -9.93
CA MET A 195 2.11 9.26 -8.52
C MET A 195 0.61 9.40 -8.32
N ILE A 196 0.11 8.76 -7.29
CA ILE A 196 -1.23 8.96 -6.73
C ILE A 196 -1.12 9.59 -5.36
N TRP A 197 -2.08 10.43 -4.99
CA TRP A 197 -2.04 11.14 -3.72
C TRP A 197 -3.44 11.30 -3.12
N ALA A 198 -3.49 11.50 -1.81
CA ALA A 198 -4.69 11.82 -1.07
C ALA A 198 -4.35 12.62 0.18
N ASP A 199 -5.17 13.63 0.47
CA ASP A 199 -5.11 14.44 1.67
C ASP A 199 -6.24 14.04 2.62
N PHE A 200 -5.91 13.98 3.90
CA PHE A 200 -6.85 13.64 4.96
C PHE A 200 -6.92 14.75 6.00
N SER A 201 -8.12 15.00 6.51
CA SER A 201 -8.31 15.91 7.66
C SER A 201 -7.50 15.44 8.86
N SER A 202 -6.69 16.33 9.42
CA SER A 202 -5.93 16.05 10.64
C SER A 202 -6.81 15.77 11.85
N GLU A 203 -8.04 16.31 11.85
CA GLU A 203 -9.04 16.05 12.88
C GLU A 203 -9.52 14.60 12.82
N SER A 204 -9.97 14.13 11.67
CA SER A 204 -10.44 12.75 11.50
C SER A 204 -9.31 11.72 11.63
N ALA A 205 -8.10 12.06 11.18
CA ALA A 205 -6.97 11.14 11.17
C ALA A 205 -6.23 11.03 12.50
N LEU A 206 -6.10 12.15 13.24
CA LEU A 206 -5.26 12.25 14.42
C LEU A 206 -5.94 12.97 15.59
N GLY A 207 -7.21 13.37 15.47
CA GLY A 207 -7.92 14.16 16.47
C GLY A 207 -7.33 15.55 16.71
N LEU A 208 -6.66 16.12 15.68
CA LEU A 208 -6.01 17.42 15.77
C LEU A 208 -6.94 18.50 15.22
N GLU A 209 -7.08 19.60 15.96
CA GLU A 209 -7.76 20.78 15.43
C GLU A 209 -7.07 21.25 14.14
N PRO A 210 -7.85 21.67 13.13
CA PRO A 210 -7.26 22.28 11.94
C PRO A 210 -6.43 23.51 12.34
N PRO A 211 -5.34 23.83 11.61
CA PRO A 211 -4.58 25.04 11.87
C PRO A 211 -5.51 26.24 11.74
N LYS A 212 -5.46 27.15 12.73
CA LYS A 212 -6.22 28.41 12.63
C LYS A 212 -5.71 29.17 11.41
N PRO A 213 -6.62 29.71 10.59
CA PRO A 213 -6.18 30.58 9.51
C PRO A 213 -5.41 31.76 10.08
N SER A 214 -4.23 31.99 9.50
CA SER A 214 -3.34 33.14 9.84
C SER A 214 -3.91 34.44 9.31
#